data_c1e63baaf7704e2c7e0ebb3064e29229
#
_entry.id   c1e63baaf7704e2c7e0ebb3064e29229
#
_cell.length_a   1.000
_cell.length_b   1.000
_cell.length_c   1.000
_cell.angle_alpha   90.00
_cell.angle_beta   90.00
_cell.angle_gamma   90.00
#
_symmetry.space_group_name_H-M   'P 1'
#
loop_
_entity.id
_entity.type
_entity.pdbx_description
1 polymer ?
#
loop_
_entity_poly.entity_id
_entity_poly.type
_entity_poly.pdbx_seq_one_letter_code
_entity_poly.pdbx_strand_id
1 'polypeptide(L)'
;SLNYFNKSIYDLQLHEIAFLASLPKAPNNYNPKINYSKAIDRRNWVIDRMYANGFITNEELDYKNEPIEVFERVDIEFSDADYFYEEIRKELFNKFGKEKLYSEGLVIKTALDSSMQKNANLSLIEGLIEYEKRNGWNGLVENTNLGNFFNKKSNYINSNPFFPKWKTVIIDKVYQNKLIVFDLNKIKLEIDLDNEFNNWLLDITFNRGDVIYIQKKNNSYIINQEPEVN
;
A
#
# COMPACT_ATOMS: atom_id res chain seq x y z
N SER A 1 8.93 -21.00 -11.05
CA SER A 1 10.23 -20.78 -10.37
C SER A 1 10.28 -19.42 -9.70
N LEU A 2 10.12 -18.33 -10.42
CA LEU A 2 10.23 -16.97 -9.89
C LEU A 2 9.31 -16.70 -8.69
N ASN A 3 8.04 -17.12 -8.75
CA ASN A 3 7.06 -16.83 -7.67
C ASN A 3 7.31 -17.60 -6.37
N TYR A 4 7.92 -18.78 -6.44
CA TYR A 4 8.16 -19.61 -5.25
C TYR A 4 9.59 -19.53 -4.74
N PHE A 5 10.57 -19.41 -5.64
CA PHE A 5 11.99 -19.53 -5.29
C PHE A 5 12.83 -18.32 -5.67
N ASN A 6 12.24 -17.33 -6.36
CA ASN A 6 12.95 -16.16 -6.93
C ASN A 6 14.19 -16.56 -7.76
N LYS A 7 14.11 -17.74 -8.40
CA LYS A 7 15.20 -18.30 -9.22
C LYS A 7 14.75 -18.50 -10.66
N SER A 8 15.70 -18.42 -11.59
CA SER A 8 15.48 -18.88 -12.96
C SER A 8 15.17 -20.39 -12.96
N ILE A 9 14.46 -20.87 -13.99
CA ILE A 9 14.17 -22.30 -14.12
C ILE A 9 15.45 -23.14 -14.24
N TYR A 10 16.54 -22.55 -14.74
CA TYR A 10 17.84 -23.20 -14.90
C TYR A 10 18.65 -23.29 -13.61
N ASP A 11 18.29 -22.50 -12.58
CA ASP A 11 18.99 -22.44 -11.30
C ASP A 11 18.28 -23.24 -10.20
N LEU A 12 17.18 -23.93 -10.56
CA LEU A 12 16.42 -24.74 -9.63
C LEU A 12 17.16 -26.02 -9.24
N GLN A 13 17.13 -26.35 -7.96
CA GLN A 13 17.60 -27.63 -7.46
C GLN A 13 16.54 -28.73 -7.63
N LEU A 14 16.94 -29.99 -7.51
CA LEU A 14 16.06 -31.16 -7.78
C LEU A 14 14.78 -31.12 -6.91
N HIS A 15 14.91 -30.81 -5.60
CA HIS A 15 13.77 -30.75 -4.70
C HIS A 15 12.80 -29.60 -5.02
N GLU A 16 13.31 -28.49 -5.56
CA GLU A 16 12.50 -27.36 -6.01
C GLU A 16 11.75 -27.70 -7.31
N ILE A 17 12.42 -28.38 -8.24
CA ILE A 17 11.81 -28.90 -9.49
C ILE A 17 10.69 -29.87 -9.15
N ALA A 18 10.96 -30.84 -8.26
CA ALA A 18 9.98 -31.83 -7.82
C ALA A 18 8.77 -31.21 -7.14
N PHE A 19 9.02 -30.14 -6.34
CA PHE A 19 7.93 -29.37 -5.73
C PHE A 19 7.07 -28.69 -6.79
N LEU A 20 7.65 -27.96 -7.75
CA LEU A 20 6.89 -27.31 -8.81
C LEU A 20 6.10 -28.31 -9.65
N ALA A 21 6.68 -29.49 -9.96
CA ALA A 21 6.00 -30.57 -10.65
C ALA A 21 4.84 -31.19 -9.85
N SER A 22 4.82 -31.00 -8.53
CA SER A 22 3.75 -31.50 -7.66
C SER A 22 2.48 -30.64 -7.69
N LEU A 23 2.61 -29.34 -8.01
CA LEU A 23 1.53 -28.33 -7.90
C LEU A 23 0.34 -28.55 -8.86
N PRO A 24 0.52 -28.98 -10.15
CA PRO A 24 -0.60 -29.08 -11.09
C PRO A 24 -1.73 -29.99 -10.63
N LYS A 25 -1.46 -30.96 -9.73
CA LYS A 25 -2.48 -31.88 -9.21
C LYS A 25 -3.52 -31.17 -8.33
N ALA A 26 -3.09 -30.28 -7.43
CA ALA A 26 -3.96 -29.54 -6.52
C ALA A 26 -3.20 -28.33 -5.94
N PRO A 27 -3.09 -27.20 -6.64
CA PRO A 27 -2.25 -26.08 -6.26
C PRO A 27 -2.54 -25.52 -4.87
N ASN A 28 -3.82 -25.41 -4.51
CA ASN A 28 -4.22 -24.88 -3.21
C ASN A 28 -3.92 -25.83 -2.04
N ASN A 29 -4.04 -27.15 -2.27
CA ASN A 29 -3.79 -28.16 -1.24
C ASN A 29 -2.30 -28.34 -0.93
N TYR A 30 -1.44 -28.10 -1.93
CA TYR A 30 0.00 -28.23 -1.82
C TYR A 30 0.74 -26.89 -1.72
N ASN A 31 0.01 -25.83 -1.38
CA ASN A 31 0.64 -24.55 -1.10
C ASN A 31 1.42 -24.63 0.23
N PRO A 32 2.75 -24.48 0.24
CA PRO A 32 3.58 -24.66 1.43
C PRO A 32 3.37 -23.57 2.48
N LYS A 33 2.83 -22.41 2.09
CA LYS A 33 2.46 -21.34 3.04
C LYS A 33 1.25 -21.72 3.90
N ILE A 34 0.39 -22.63 3.42
CA ILE A 34 -0.85 -23.03 4.10
C ILE A 34 -0.74 -24.45 4.65
N ASN A 35 -0.20 -25.37 3.85
CA ASN A 35 -0.17 -26.82 4.14
C ASN A 35 1.24 -27.38 3.92
N TYR A 36 2.23 -26.93 4.67
CA TYR A 36 3.64 -27.27 4.49
C TYR A 36 3.89 -28.80 4.48
N SER A 37 3.33 -29.54 5.43
CA SER A 37 3.49 -31.00 5.51
C SER A 37 3.00 -31.71 4.24
N LYS A 38 1.80 -31.35 3.77
CA LYS A 38 1.24 -31.94 2.53
C LYS A 38 2.07 -31.58 1.29
N ALA A 39 2.67 -30.38 1.28
CA ALA A 39 3.57 -29.97 0.19
C ALA A 39 4.84 -30.82 0.18
N ILE A 40 5.46 -31.06 1.34
CA ILE A 40 6.61 -31.95 1.51
C ILE A 40 6.27 -33.37 1.10
N ASP A 41 5.19 -33.95 1.60
CA ASP A 41 4.78 -35.32 1.30
C ASP A 41 4.57 -35.49 -0.20
N ARG A 42 3.94 -34.54 -0.86
CA ARG A 42 3.68 -34.59 -2.29
C ARG A 42 4.96 -34.43 -3.11
N ARG A 43 5.86 -33.52 -2.73
CA ARG A 43 7.18 -33.36 -3.35
C ARG A 43 7.98 -34.66 -3.21
N ASN A 44 8.01 -35.25 -2.03
CA ASN A 44 8.76 -36.48 -1.77
C ASN A 44 8.20 -37.63 -2.61
N TRP A 45 6.87 -37.73 -2.75
CA TRP A 45 6.26 -38.67 -3.65
C TRP A 45 6.71 -38.49 -5.11
N VAL A 46 6.87 -37.23 -5.59
CA VAL A 46 7.39 -36.96 -6.94
C VAL A 46 8.83 -37.45 -7.07
N ILE A 47 9.69 -37.17 -6.09
CA ILE A 47 11.09 -37.66 -6.07
C ILE A 47 11.13 -39.19 -6.14
N ASP A 48 10.27 -39.88 -5.36
CA ASP A 48 10.17 -41.35 -5.42
C ASP A 48 9.78 -41.87 -6.82
N ARG A 49 8.87 -41.15 -7.49
CA ARG A 49 8.50 -41.50 -8.87
C ARG A 49 9.62 -41.22 -9.86
N MET A 50 10.40 -40.16 -9.68
CA MET A 50 11.56 -39.87 -10.50
C MET A 50 12.61 -40.99 -10.37
N TYR A 51 12.87 -41.45 -9.15
CA TYR A 51 13.77 -42.57 -8.91
C TYR A 51 13.25 -43.87 -9.50
N ALA A 52 11.99 -44.22 -9.24
CA ALA A 52 11.38 -45.46 -9.74
C ALA A 52 11.35 -45.55 -11.29
N ASN A 53 11.36 -44.40 -11.98
CA ASN A 53 11.41 -44.32 -13.42
C ASN A 53 12.85 -44.12 -13.98
N GLY A 54 13.86 -44.12 -13.13
CA GLY A 54 15.27 -44.03 -13.53
C GLY A 54 15.72 -42.64 -13.96
N PHE A 55 14.97 -41.58 -13.60
CA PHE A 55 15.34 -40.19 -13.92
C PHE A 55 16.38 -39.60 -12.95
N ILE A 56 16.51 -40.17 -11.75
CA ILE A 56 17.47 -39.77 -10.73
C ILE A 56 18.17 -40.98 -10.13
N THR A 57 19.35 -40.75 -9.54
CA THR A 57 20.15 -41.74 -8.84
C THR A 57 19.71 -41.98 -7.40
N ASN A 58 20.22 -43.02 -6.75
CA ASN A 58 19.94 -43.29 -5.35
C ASN A 58 20.48 -42.20 -4.42
N GLU A 59 21.60 -41.58 -4.77
CA GLU A 59 22.18 -40.45 -4.00
C GLU A 59 21.29 -39.21 -4.04
N GLU A 60 20.59 -39.01 -5.13
CA GLU A 60 19.69 -37.86 -5.31
C GLU A 60 18.37 -38.00 -4.52
N LEU A 61 18.09 -39.17 -3.93
CA LEU A 61 16.97 -39.33 -2.99
C LEU A 61 17.14 -38.46 -1.71
N ASP A 62 18.37 -38.11 -1.36
CA ASP A 62 18.65 -37.26 -0.20
C ASP A 62 18.03 -35.88 -0.30
N TYR A 63 17.70 -35.41 -1.50
CA TYR A 63 16.92 -34.19 -1.70
C TYR A 63 15.53 -34.18 -1.05
N LYS A 64 15.02 -35.34 -0.60
CA LYS A 64 13.80 -35.41 0.22
C LYS A 64 13.97 -34.77 1.60
N ASN A 65 15.20 -34.64 2.09
CA ASN A 65 15.52 -34.05 3.39
C ASN A 65 15.62 -32.53 3.33
N GLU A 66 15.73 -31.98 2.12
CA GLU A 66 15.81 -30.51 1.94
C GLU A 66 14.47 -29.84 2.26
N PRO A 67 14.47 -28.70 2.94
CA PRO A 67 13.24 -27.94 3.19
C PRO A 67 12.69 -27.31 1.91
N ILE A 68 11.40 -26.98 1.89
CA ILE A 68 10.83 -26.10 0.85
C ILE A 68 10.91 -24.66 1.38
N GLU A 69 11.94 -23.94 0.99
CA GLU A 69 12.10 -22.52 1.33
C GLU A 69 11.43 -21.68 0.26
N VAL A 70 10.25 -21.16 0.59
CA VAL A 70 9.48 -20.30 -0.29
C VAL A 70 9.92 -18.87 -0.12
N PHE A 71 10.33 -18.26 -1.22
CA PHE A 71 10.58 -16.83 -1.26
C PHE A 71 9.28 -16.06 -0.98
N GLU A 72 9.28 -15.22 0.04
CA GLU A 72 8.21 -14.25 0.23
C GLU A 72 8.45 -13.12 -0.75
N ARG A 73 7.72 -13.16 -1.88
CA ARG A 73 7.61 -11.99 -2.72
C ARG A 73 6.92 -10.91 -1.90
N VAL A 74 7.69 -9.96 -1.45
CA VAL A 74 7.16 -8.66 -1.07
C VAL A 74 6.70 -8.07 -2.40
N ASP A 75 5.40 -8.12 -2.67
CA ASP A 75 4.82 -7.31 -3.73
C ASP A 75 5.08 -5.87 -3.29
N ILE A 76 6.15 -5.31 -3.82
CA ILE A 76 6.38 -3.88 -3.75
C ILE A 76 5.33 -3.30 -4.68
N GLU A 77 4.10 -3.14 -4.16
CA GLU A 77 3.14 -2.25 -4.74
C GLU A 77 3.75 -0.85 -4.63
N PHE A 78 4.38 -0.43 -5.70
CA PHE A 78 4.86 0.92 -5.88
C PHE A 78 3.65 1.81 -6.19
N SER A 79 2.75 1.97 -5.21
CA SER A 79 1.60 2.86 -5.31
C SER A 79 2.02 4.32 -5.60
N ASP A 80 3.25 4.67 -5.27
CA ASP A 80 3.77 6.03 -5.49
C ASP A 80 4.16 6.32 -6.96
N ALA A 81 4.12 5.33 -7.86
CA ALA A 81 4.57 5.46 -9.25
C ALA A 81 3.51 5.06 -10.29
N ASP A 82 2.24 4.96 -9.93
CA ASP A 82 1.17 4.49 -10.81
C ASP A 82 1.06 5.33 -12.09
N TYR A 83 1.16 6.64 -12.01
CA TYR A 83 1.16 7.53 -13.17
C TYR A 83 2.38 7.28 -14.09
N PHE A 84 3.54 7.07 -13.51
CA PHE A 84 4.77 6.76 -14.27
C PHE A 84 4.63 5.42 -15.01
N TYR A 85 4.10 4.39 -14.35
CA TYR A 85 3.86 3.10 -14.96
C TYR A 85 2.83 3.18 -16.09
N GLU A 86 1.78 3.97 -15.91
CA GLU A 86 0.76 4.14 -16.94
C GLU A 86 1.32 4.87 -18.17
N GLU A 87 2.16 5.86 -18.01
CA GLU A 87 2.83 6.53 -19.14
C GLU A 87 3.76 5.57 -19.89
N ILE A 88 4.56 4.77 -19.17
CA ILE A 88 5.39 3.73 -19.78
C ILE A 88 4.52 2.71 -20.50
N ARG A 89 3.43 2.27 -19.90
CA ARG A 89 2.50 1.32 -20.53
C ARG A 89 1.95 1.87 -21.85
N LYS A 90 1.55 3.13 -21.88
CA LYS A 90 1.05 3.81 -23.09
C LYS A 90 2.14 3.88 -24.17
N GLU A 91 3.36 4.26 -23.81
CA GLU A 91 4.49 4.32 -24.73
C GLU A 91 4.79 2.94 -25.34
N LEU A 92 4.86 1.91 -24.49
CA LEU A 92 5.11 0.53 -24.93
C LEU A 92 3.96 -0.01 -25.80
N PHE A 93 2.71 0.31 -25.44
CA PHE A 93 1.55 -0.05 -26.24
C PHE A 93 1.63 0.55 -27.66
N ASN A 94 1.99 1.81 -27.76
CA ASN A 94 2.17 2.49 -29.03
C ASN A 94 3.33 1.90 -29.85
N LYS A 95 4.42 1.48 -29.18
CA LYS A 95 5.64 0.96 -29.83
C LYS A 95 5.52 -0.50 -30.24
N PHE A 96 4.90 -1.34 -29.44
CA PHE A 96 4.89 -2.80 -29.63
C PHE A 96 3.51 -3.37 -29.92
N GLY A 97 2.44 -2.63 -29.68
CA GLY A 97 1.07 -3.11 -29.82
C GLY A 97 0.60 -3.98 -28.64
N LYS A 98 -0.72 -4.24 -28.63
CA LYS A 98 -1.39 -4.95 -27.52
C LYS A 98 -0.87 -6.39 -27.34
N GLU A 99 -0.75 -7.13 -28.43
CA GLU A 99 -0.39 -8.54 -28.39
C GLU A 99 0.99 -8.75 -27.79
N LYS A 100 1.98 -8.02 -28.28
CA LYS A 100 3.35 -8.12 -27.82
C LYS A 100 3.50 -7.68 -26.35
N LEU A 101 2.83 -6.60 -25.97
CA LEU A 101 2.90 -6.05 -24.61
C LEU A 101 2.34 -7.03 -23.56
N TYR A 102 1.26 -7.74 -23.89
CA TYR A 102 0.56 -8.57 -22.88
C TYR A 102 0.78 -10.07 -23.01
N SER A 103 1.29 -10.55 -24.16
CA SER A 103 1.40 -11.99 -24.43
C SER A 103 2.83 -12.52 -24.49
N GLU A 104 3.83 -11.67 -24.76
CA GLU A 104 5.23 -12.13 -24.97
C GLU A 104 6.11 -12.07 -23.71
N GLY A 105 5.58 -11.71 -22.54
CA GLY A 105 6.33 -11.72 -21.28
C GLY A 105 7.49 -10.73 -21.24
N LEU A 106 7.28 -9.49 -21.67
CA LEU A 106 8.31 -8.44 -21.69
C LEU A 106 8.82 -8.11 -20.29
N VAL A 107 10.11 -7.94 -20.14
CA VAL A 107 10.76 -7.38 -18.96
C VAL A 107 11.14 -5.94 -19.27
N ILE A 108 10.53 -5.00 -18.55
CA ILE A 108 10.74 -3.56 -18.75
C ILE A 108 11.59 -3.03 -17.60
N LYS A 109 12.78 -2.54 -17.91
CA LYS A 109 13.65 -1.88 -16.96
C LYS A 109 13.59 -0.37 -17.18
N THR A 110 13.30 0.36 -16.11
CA THR A 110 13.21 1.82 -16.13
C THR A 110 14.29 2.46 -15.26
N ALA A 111 14.49 3.74 -15.42
CA ALA A 111 15.40 4.53 -14.58
C ALA A 111 14.74 5.08 -13.32
N LEU A 112 13.53 4.59 -12.96
CA LEU A 112 12.82 5.02 -11.78
C LEU A 112 13.61 4.70 -10.52
N ASP A 113 13.92 5.72 -9.74
CA ASP A 113 14.43 5.61 -8.38
C ASP A 113 13.28 5.80 -7.39
N SER A 114 13.03 4.80 -6.55
CA SER A 114 11.91 4.79 -5.63
C SER A 114 11.97 5.87 -4.56
N SER A 115 13.16 6.23 -4.11
CA SER A 115 13.35 7.27 -3.10
C SER A 115 13.13 8.66 -3.69
N MET A 116 13.60 8.88 -4.90
CA MET A 116 13.36 10.12 -5.64
C MET A 116 11.88 10.29 -5.97
N GLN A 117 11.20 9.23 -6.43
CA GLN A 117 9.76 9.27 -6.71
C GLN A 117 8.95 9.62 -5.46
N LYS A 118 9.26 8.99 -4.33
CA LYS A 118 8.61 9.29 -3.07
C LYS A 118 8.82 10.75 -2.64
N ASN A 119 10.03 11.27 -2.77
CA ASN A 119 10.34 12.66 -2.46
C ASN A 119 9.62 13.62 -3.40
N ALA A 120 9.54 13.30 -4.70
CA ALA A 120 8.80 14.10 -5.68
C ALA A 120 7.31 14.15 -5.34
N ASN A 121 6.69 13.02 -5.00
CA ASN A 121 5.29 12.96 -4.58
C ASN A 121 5.03 13.79 -3.32
N LEU A 122 5.90 13.67 -2.30
CA LEU A 122 5.78 14.45 -1.07
C LEU A 122 5.91 15.96 -1.36
N SER A 123 6.88 16.37 -2.17
CA SER A 123 7.09 17.77 -2.52
C SER A 123 5.91 18.35 -3.32
N LEU A 124 5.33 17.55 -4.23
CA LEU A 124 4.14 17.95 -4.97
C LEU A 124 2.95 18.16 -4.04
N ILE A 125 2.70 17.19 -3.14
CA ILE A 125 1.60 17.24 -2.17
C ILE A 125 1.76 18.46 -1.25
N GLU A 126 2.96 18.69 -0.70
CA GLU A 126 3.24 19.85 0.15
C GLU A 126 3.03 21.15 -0.62
N GLY A 127 3.47 21.23 -1.86
CA GLY A 127 3.26 22.38 -2.72
C GLY A 127 1.78 22.67 -3.00
N LEU A 128 0.98 21.63 -3.24
CA LEU A 128 -0.47 21.74 -3.45
C LEU A 128 -1.18 22.22 -2.16
N ILE A 129 -0.82 21.67 -1.00
CA ILE A 129 -1.38 22.12 0.29
C ILE A 129 -1.09 23.60 0.52
N GLU A 130 0.14 24.05 0.28
CA GLU A 130 0.52 25.46 0.43
C GLU A 130 -0.17 26.36 -0.61
N TYR A 131 -0.38 25.87 -1.82
CA TYR A 131 -1.15 26.59 -2.84
C TYR A 131 -2.61 26.78 -2.40
N GLU A 132 -3.27 25.70 -1.93
CA GLU A 132 -4.65 25.76 -1.47
C GLU A 132 -4.83 26.70 -0.26
N LYS A 133 -3.90 26.68 0.69
CA LYS A 133 -3.93 27.65 1.82
C LYS A 133 -3.95 29.10 1.36
N ARG A 134 -3.23 29.43 0.29
CA ARG A 134 -3.23 30.79 -0.28
C ARG A 134 -4.52 31.14 -1.00
N ASN A 135 -5.26 30.17 -1.50
CA ASN A 135 -6.53 30.35 -2.17
C ASN A 135 -7.72 30.45 -1.19
N GLY A 136 -7.50 30.14 0.08
CA GLY A 136 -8.50 30.22 1.12
C GLY A 136 -8.92 28.88 1.68
N TRP A 137 -9.87 28.90 2.61
CA TRP A 137 -10.34 27.72 3.31
C TRP A 137 -11.41 26.96 2.52
N ASN A 138 -11.15 25.72 2.22
CA ASN A 138 -12.10 24.77 1.61
C ASN A 138 -12.06 23.38 2.31
N GLY A 139 -11.60 23.34 3.55
CA GLY A 139 -11.30 22.09 4.25
C GLY A 139 -12.44 21.51 5.08
N LEU A 140 -13.67 21.97 4.88
CA LEU A 140 -14.84 21.37 5.54
C LEU A 140 -15.19 20.04 4.89
N VAL A 141 -15.01 18.93 5.64
CA VAL A 141 -15.39 17.59 5.16
C VAL A 141 -16.91 17.42 5.16
N GLU A 142 -17.55 17.67 6.29
CA GLU A 142 -19.00 17.73 6.44
C GLU A 142 -19.37 18.48 7.74
N ASN A 143 -20.64 18.84 7.89
CA ASN A 143 -21.18 19.29 9.17
C ASN A 143 -22.15 18.23 9.69
N THR A 144 -21.93 17.73 10.92
CA THR A 144 -22.73 16.68 11.53
C THR A 144 -22.75 16.79 13.04
N ASN A 145 -23.58 15.99 13.72
CA ASN A 145 -23.55 15.95 15.17
C ASN A 145 -22.58 14.88 15.70
N LEU A 146 -22.13 15.04 16.96
CA LEU A 146 -21.18 14.13 17.61
C LEU A 146 -21.61 12.67 17.57
N GLY A 147 -22.91 12.37 17.74
CA GLY A 147 -23.43 11.00 17.69
C GLY A 147 -23.21 10.36 16.32
N ASN A 148 -23.58 11.05 15.27
CA ASN A 148 -23.42 10.59 13.90
C ASN A 148 -21.94 10.43 13.52
N PHE A 149 -21.08 11.38 13.94
CA PHE A 149 -19.65 11.31 13.71
C PHE A 149 -19.04 10.04 14.29
N PHE A 150 -19.35 9.70 15.53
CA PHE A 150 -18.84 8.50 16.17
C PHE A 150 -19.43 7.20 15.59
N ASN A 151 -20.70 7.24 15.15
CA ASN A 151 -21.34 6.07 14.53
C ASN A 151 -20.79 5.77 13.13
N LYS A 152 -20.37 6.79 12.38
CA LYS A 152 -19.77 6.67 11.03
C LYS A 152 -18.24 6.50 11.06
N LYS A 153 -17.64 6.09 12.18
CA LYS A 153 -16.19 6.00 12.36
C LYS A 153 -15.48 5.28 11.20
N SER A 154 -16.05 4.20 10.64
CA SER A 154 -15.49 3.45 9.52
C SER A 154 -15.31 4.29 8.26
N ASN A 155 -16.15 5.27 8.03
CA ASN A 155 -16.10 6.12 6.84
C ASN A 155 -14.91 7.08 6.87
N TYR A 156 -14.46 7.45 8.07
CA TYR A 156 -13.36 8.41 8.24
C TYR A 156 -11.98 7.76 8.42
N ILE A 157 -11.92 6.47 8.83
CA ILE A 157 -10.64 5.78 9.07
C ILE A 157 -9.84 5.60 7.78
N ASN A 158 -10.52 5.41 6.65
CA ASN A 158 -9.91 5.14 5.34
C ASN A 158 -10.08 6.32 4.37
N SER A 159 -10.52 7.48 4.86
CA SER A 159 -10.93 8.57 3.97
C SER A 159 -9.78 9.22 3.21
N ASN A 160 -8.53 9.08 3.65
CA ASN A 160 -7.43 9.70 2.94
C ASN A 160 -6.13 8.88 2.94
N PRO A 161 -5.95 7.97 1.98
CA PRO A 161 -4.72 7.19 1.85
C PRO A 161 -3.48 8.04 1.53
N PHE A 162 -3.66 9.23 0.92
CA PHE A 162 -2.56 10.13 0.57
C PHE A 162 -1.99 10.87 1.78
N PHE A 163 -2.77 11.01 2.86
CA PHE A 163 -2.37 11.74 4.06
C PHE A 163 -2.49 10.89 5.33
N PRO A 164 -1.71 9.82 5.48
CA PRO A 164 -1.87 8.85 6.58
C PRO A 164 -1.61 9.43 7.97
N LYS A 165 -0.98 10.61 8.05
CA LYS A 165 -0.72 11.32 9.30
C LYS A 165 -1.86 12.24 9.72
N TRP A 166 -2.84 12.47 8.84
CA TRP A 166 -3.97 13.31 9.17
C TRP A 166 -4.99 12.56 10.00
N LYS A 167 -5.64 13.28 10.90
CA LYS A 167 -6.72 12.76 11.72
C LYS A 167 -7.99 13.53 11.43
N THR A 168 -9.08 12.82 11.26
CA THR A 168 -10.41 13.42 11.18
C THR A 168 -10.91 13.74 12.58
N VAL A 169 -11.37 14.96 12.78
CA VAL A 169 -11.92 15.43 14.04
C VAL A 169 -13.20 16.22 13.83
N ILE A 170 -14.05 16.25 14.86
CA ILE A 170 -15.28 17.06 14.87
C ILE A 170 -15.16 18.21 15.88
N ILE A 171 -15.61 19.39 15.50
CA ILE A 171 -15.61 20.57 16.38
C ILE A 171 -16.78 20.50 17.36
N ASP A 172 -16.48 20.55 18.64
CA ASP A 172 -17.48 20.65 19.72
C ASP A 172 -17.69 22.08 20.19
N LYS A 173 -16.61 22.86 20.33
CA LYS A 173 -16.68 24.26 20.77
C LYS A 173 -15.73 25.15 20.00
N VAL A 174 -16.20 26.33 19.67
CA VAL A 174 -15.43 27.36 18.98
C VAL A 174 -15.21 28.54 19.96
N TYR A 175 -13.98 28.97 20.10
CA TYR A 175 -13.58 30.18 20.81
C TYR A 175 -12.86 31.12 19.84
N GLN A 176 -12.59 32.31 20.23
CA GLN A 176 -11.99 33.31 19.36
C GLN A 176 -10.69 32.84 18.69
N ASN A 177 -9.79 32.25 19.47
CA ASN A 177 -8.47 31.82 18.96
C ASN A 177 -8.22 30.32 19.12
N LYS A 178 -9.23 29.52 19.45
CA LYS A 178 -9.07 28.07 19.64
C LYS A 178 -10.32 27.26 19.37
N LEU A 179 -10.11 26.04 18.98
CA LEU A 179 -11.16 25.05 18.78
C LEU A 179 -10.99 23.89 19.77
N ILE A 180 -12.11 23.42 20.31
CA ILE A 180 -12.17 22.15 21.03
C ILE A 180 -12.78 21.12 20.10
N VAL A 181 -12.05 20.04 19.86
CA VAL A 181 -12.45 18.99 18.94
C VAL A 181 -12.37 17.61 19.59
N PHE A 182 -13.09 16.64 19.02
CA PHE A 182 -12.97 15.22 19.36
C PHE A 182 -12.45 14.43 18.16
N ASP A 183 -11.49 13.55 18.42
CA ASP A 183 -11.07 12.56 17.42
C ASP A 183 -12.03 11.34 17.39
N LEU A 184 -11.81 10.43 16.44
CA LEU A 184 -12.61 9.22 16.28
C LEU A 184 -12.57 8.26 17.49
N ASN A 185 -11.64 8.45 18.40
CA ASN A 185 -11.52 7.69 19.65
C ASN A 185 -12.12 8.42 20.86
N LYS A 186 -12.87 9.51 20.61
CA LYS A 186 -13.48 10.37 21.62
C LYS A 186 -12.44 11.09 22.51
N ILE A 187 -11.21 11.22 22.03
CA ILE A 187 -10.18 11.98 22.72
C ILE A 187 -10.41 13.45 22.43
N LYS A 188 -10.53 14.22 23.51
CA LYS A 188 -10.67 15.70 23.42
C LYS A 188 -9.31 16.30 23.12
N LEU A 189 -9.26 17.16 22.10
CA LEU A 189 -8.07 17.88 21.68
C LEU A 189 -8.37 19.37 21.63
N GLU A 190 -7.34 20.19 21.84
CA GLU A 190 -7.40 21.63 21.70
C GLU A 190 -6.50 22.07 20.54
N ILE A 191 -7.04 22.90 19.66
CA ILE A 191 -6.34 23.44 18.50
C ILE A 191 -6.26 24.93 18.68
N ASP A 192 -5.06 25.46 18.75
CA ASP A 192 -4.77 26.89 18.77
C ASP A 192 -4.78 27.42 17.34
N LEU A 193 -5.56 28.46 17.07
CA LEU A 193 -5.62 29.17 15.81
C LEU A 193 -4.59 30.31 15.72
N ASP A 194 -4.13 30.82 16.86
CA ASP A 194 -3.17 31.92 16.93
C ASP A 194 -1.72 31.40 17.01
N ASN A 195 -1.32 30.64 15.99
CA ASN A 195 0.04 30.14 15.83
C ASN A 195 0.50 30.24 14.39
N GLU A 196 1.78 30.05 14.15
CA GLU A 196 2.41 30.16 12.83
C GLU A 196 1.80 29.23 11.75
N PHE A 197 1.14 28.13 12.16
CA PHE A 197 0.60 27.14 11.23
C PHE A 197 -0.88 27.36 10.91
N ASN A 198 -1.65 27.96 11.83
CA ASN A 198 -3.10 28.08 11.72
C ASN A 198 -3.58 29.54 11.58
N ASN A 199 -2.71 30.55 11.71
CA ASN A 199 -3.06 31.96 11.67
C ASN A 199 -3.78 32.40 10.38
N TRP A 200 -3.59 31.67 9.29
CA TRP A 200 -4.30 31.89 8.03
C TRP A 200 -5.81 31.59 8.11
N LEU A 201 -6.25 30.96 9.22
CA LEU A 201 -7.65 30.59 9.48
C LEU A 201 -8.36 31.53 10.47
N LEU A 202 -7.70 32.56 10.95
CA LEU A 202 -8.28 33.47 11.97
C LEU A 202 -9.56 34.19 11.52
N ASP A 203 -9.69 34.46 10.22
CA ASP A 203 -10.87 35.07 9.62
C ASP A 203 -11.95 34.06 9.21
N ILE A 204 -11.71 32.76 9.42
CA ILE A 204 -12.64 31.71 9.05
C ILE A 204 -13.64 31.44 10.18
N THR A 205 -14.92 31.40 9.84
CA THR A 205 -15.98 31.06 10.79
C THR A 205 -16.15 29.52 10.83
N PHE A 206 -15.70 28.93 11.91
CA PHE A 206 -15.96 27.52 12.22
C PHE A 206 -17.26 27.37 12.99
N ASN A 207 -17.96 26.26 12.80
CA ASN A 207 -19.19 25.96 13.50
C ASN A 207 -19.06 24.67 14.33
N ARG A 208 -19.88 24.54 15.35
CA ARG A 208 -20.02 23.27 16.05
C ARG A 208 -20.54 22.21 15.09
N GLY A 209 -19.91 21.03 15.08
CA GLY A 209 -20.29 19.95 14.19
C GLY A 209 -19.48 19.90 12.88
N ASP A 210 -18.66 20.91 12.62
CA ASP A 210 -17.75 20.85 11.46
C ASP A 210 -16.73 19.73 11.64
N VAL A 211 -16.59 18.90 10.63
CA VAL A 211 -15.59 17.84 10.55
C VAL A 211 -14.44 18.33 9.69
N ILE A 212 -13.24 18.27 10.24
CA ILE A 212 -12.02 18.80 9.61
C ILE A 212 -10.86 17.81 9.74
N TYR A 213 -9.82 18.02 8.96
CA TYR A 213 -8.57 17.29 9.08
C TYR A 213 -7.54 18.05 9.89
N ILE A 214 -6.86 17.33 10.77
CA ILE A 214 -5.74 17.87 11.54
C ILE A 214 -4.53 16.96 11.47
N GLN A 215 -3.36 17.56 11.65
CA GLN A 215 -2.09 16.83 11.78
C GLN A 215 -1.34 17.31 13.01
N LYS A 216 -0.75 16.38 13.77
CA LYS A 216 0.15 16.75 14.87
C LYS A 216 1.52 17.11 14.31
N LYS A 217 2.00 18.31 14.60
CA LYS A 217 3.35 18.77 14.27
C LYS A 217 3.99 19.35 15.54
N ASN A 218 5.09 18.75 15.96
CA ASN A 218 5.72 19.05 17.24
C ASN A 218 4.70 18.90 18.39
N ASN A 219 4.41 19.99 19.10
CA ASN A 219 3.47 20.00 20.22
C ASN A 219 2.11 20.64 19.87
N SER A 220 1.89 21.01 18.59
CA SER A 220 0.68 21.68 18.11
C SER A 220 -0.11 20.82 17.13
N TYR A 221 -1.39 21.15 16.95
CA TYR A 221 -2.23 20.58 15.90
C TYR A 221 -2.40 21.61 14.78
N ILE A 222 -2.12 21.18 13.56
CA ILE A 222 -2.30 21.97 12.35
C ILE A 222 -3.59 21.54 11.68
N ILE A 223 -4.40 22.50 11.27
CA ILE A 223 -5.57 22.24 10.43
C ILE A 223 -5.11 22.15 8.98
N ASN A 224 -5.56 21.11 8.30
CA ASN A 224 -5.26 20.87 6.91
C ASN A 224 -6.54 20.76 6.07
N GLN A 225 -6.38 20.95 4.77
CA GLN A 225 -7.43 20.73 3.77
C GLN A 225 -6.88 19.91 2.62
N GLU A 226 -7.73 19.07 2.04
CA GLU A 226 -7.36 18.30 0.86
C GLU A 226 -7.19 19.25 -0.32
N PRO A 227 -6.09 19.10 -1.11
CA PRO A 227 -5.97 19.87 -2.33
C PRO A 227 -7.03 19.42 -3.33
N GLU A 228 -7.85 20.35 -3.81
CA GLU A 228 -8.74 20.13 -4.93
C GLU A 228 -7.98 20.39 -6.23
N VAL A 229 -7.51 19.31 -6.86
CA VAL A 229 -6.89 19.38 -8.18
C VAL A 229 -7.98 19.07 -9.21
N ASN A 230 -8.45 20.07 -9.93
CA ASN A 230 -9.31 19.95 -11.10
C ASN A 230 -8.49 19.78 -12.37
#